data_ee3bb23bed298dfa74778a751ff1393c
#
_entry.id   ee3bb23bed298dfa74778a751ff1393c
#
_cell.length_a   1.000
_cell.length_b   1.000
_cell.length_c   1.000
_cell.angle_alpha   90.00
_cell.angle_beta   90.00
_cell.angle_gamma   90.00
#
_symmetry.space_group_name_H-M   'P 1'
#
loop_
_entity.id
_entity.type
_entity.pdbx_description
1 polymer ?
#
loop_
_entity_poly.entity_id
_entity_poly.type
_entity_poly.pdbx_seq_one_letter_code
_entity_poly.pdbx_strand_id
1 'polypeptide(L)'
;VRRLPGILLLTGAALIVIAALLVSGLRLALPHLDAWRPAILNKIESVTGVPVAASQLSASWQNFGPTLEAHNIHAALKDGGELSIKRVTLALDVWQSLLHMRWQFRDLTFWQLNFRTNTPLQSSDGEGIETSRLSDLFLRQFDHFDLRDSQISFLTLSGQRAELAIPQLTWLNGKERHRAEGEVSLSSLTGQHGVMQVRMDLRDDDGLLNNGRVWLQADDIDVKPWLGKWMQDNVALQTARFSLEGWMTLSKGEIAGGDVWLKQGGASWLGDNTTHTLSVDNLTAQISREQPGWQFYIPDTRITLDGKPWPSGALTVAWLPQQDVGGENHTRSDELRIRASNLELAGLEALRPLAAKLSPVLGEIWQATQPSGKIATLALDIPLQATEKTRFQASWENLAWKQWKLLPGAEHFSGTLAGSVEDGQMKVAMQQAKMPYETVFRAPLEIENGVATLSWLKNENGFQLDGRDIDVKAKAVHARGGXXXXXXXXXXRRATNRGWVFWPESVPMMDLRRGAIFRKT
;
A
#
# COMPACT_ATOMS: atom_id res chain seq x y z
N VAL A 1 -17.88 30.07 -65.30
CA VAL A 1 -17.45 30.84 -64.15
C VAL A 1 -18.60 31.62 -63.50
N ARG A 2 -19.48 32.21 -64.32
CA ARG A 2 -20.61 33.00 -63.81
C ARG A 2 -21.69 32.11 -63.20
N ARG A 3 -21.73 30.80 -63.55
CA ARG A 3 -22.72 29.90 -63.00
C ARG A 3 -22.35 29.32 -61.65
N LEU A 4 -21.09 29.42 -61.28
CA LEU A 4 -20.60 28.84 -60.04
C LEU A 4 -21.27 29.44 -58.79
N PRO A 5 -21.37 30.76 -58.65
CA PRO A 5 -22.07 31.34 -57.50
C PRO A 5 -23.54 30.92 -57.42
N GLY A 6 -24.20 30.80 -58.57
CA GLY A 6 -25.61 30.33 -58.56
C GLY A 6 -25.73 28.92 -58.15
N ILE A 7 -24.84 28.03 -58.61
CA ILE A 7 -24.84 26.65 -58.20
C ILE A 7 -24.57 26.54 -56.71
N LEU A 8 -23.62 27.30 -56.20
CA LEU A 8 -23.33 27.29 -54.78
C LEU A 8 -24.52 27.78 -53.96
N LEU A 9 -25.21 28.80 -54.43
CA LEU A 9 -26.39 29.30 -53.72
C LEU A 9 -27.50 28.25 -53.72
N LEU A 10 -27.74 27.60 -54.85
CA LEU A 10 -28.77 26.55 -54.93
C LEU A 10 -28.43 25.39 -54.01
N THR A 11 -27.17 24.97 -54.04
CA THR A 11 -26.73 23.89 -53.19
C THR A 11 -26.89 24.25 -51.74
N GLY A 12 -26.50 25.48 -51.37
CA GLY A 12 -26.66 25.93 -49.99
C GLY A 12 -28.11 25.99 -49.56
N ALA A 13 -28.98 26.51 -50.47
CA ALA A 13 -30.39 26.57 -50.14
C ALA A 13 -31.00 25.18 -49.99
N ALA A 14 -30.58 24.24 -50.86
CA ALA A 14 -31.07 22.89 -50.76
C ALA A 14 -30.64 22.24 -49.44
N LEU A 15 -29.41 22.47 -49.06
CA LEU A 15 -28.92 21.92 -47.78
C LEU A 15 -29.68 22.52 -46.60
N ILE A 16 -29.96 23.83 -46.67
CA ILE A 16 -30.73 24.45 -45.59
C ILE A 16 -32.16 23.89 -45.55
N VAL A 17 -32.80 23.69 -46.69
CA VAL A 17 -34.14 23.11 -46.72
C VAL A 17 -34.14 21.68 -46.17
N ILE A 18 -33.15 20.89 -46.59
CA ILE A 18 -33.04 19.52 -46.09
C ILE A 18 -32.81 19.53 -44.57
N ALA A 19 -31.93 20.40 -44.08
CA ALA A 19 -31.71 20.50 -42.67
C ALA A 19 -32.96 20.93 -41.93
N ALA A 20 -33.70 21.88 -42.47
CA ALA A 20 -34.96 22.32 -41.84
C ALA A 20 -36.00 21.21 -41.81
N LEU A 21 -36.07 20.44 -42.89
CA LEU A 21 -37.01 19.31 -42.90
C LEU A 21 -36.61 18.25 -41.87
N LEU A 22 -35.32 17.97 -41.79
CA LEU A 22 -34.84 17.02 -40.79
C LEU A 22 -35.13 17.50 -39.39
N VAL A 23 -34.86 18.75 -39.08
CA VAL A 23 -35.14 19.31 -37.79
C VAL A 23 -36.62 19.29 -37.47
N SER A 24 -37.45 19.65 -38.44
CA SER A 24 -38.89 19.66 -38.23
C SER A 24 -39.40 18.24 -38.01
N GLY A 25 -38.90 17.29 -38.80
CA GLY A 25 -39.27 15.88 -38.61
C GLY A 25 -38.87 15.37 -37.23
N LEU A 26 -37.67 15.69 -36.80
CA LEU A 26 -37.22 15.30 -35.47
C LEU A 26 -38.06 15.95 -34.39
N ARG A 27 -38.39 17.23 -34.53
CA ARG A 27 -39.23 17.91 -33.54
C ARG A 27 -40.61 17.26 -33.41
N LEU A 28 -41.16 16.78 -34.52
CA LEU A 28 -42.43 16.11 -34.47
C LEU A 28 -42.34 14.69 -33.93
N ALA A 29 -41.23 14.04 -34.18
CA ALA A 29 -41.06 12.64 -33.76
C ALA A 29 -40.62 12.49 -32.31
N LEU A 30 -39.84 13.45 -31.80
CA LEU A 30 -39.23 13.29 -30.46
C LEU A 30 -40.25 13.11 -29.34
N PRO A 31 -41.39 13.81 -29.31
CA PRO A 31 -42.34 13.60 -28.22
C PRO A 31 -42.91 12.19 -28.19
N HIS A 32 -42.83 11.43 -29.28
CA HIS A 32 -43.34 10.07 -29.36
C HIS A 32 -42.24 9.04 -29.18
N LEU A 33 -41.09 9.43 -28.70
CA LEU A 33 -39.94 8.53 -28.58
C LEU A 33 -40.22 7.36 -27.64
N ASP A 34 -41.04 7.56 -26.63
CA ASP A 34 -41.33 6.50 -25.68
C ASP A 34 -42.07 5.33 -26.32
N ALA A 35 -42.81 5.58 -27.40
CA ALA A 35 -43.47 4.50 -28.13
C ALA A 35 -42.45 3.58 -28.79
N TRP A 36 -41.27 4.05 -29.08
CA TRP A 36 -40.20 3.26 -29.70
C TRP A 36 -39.24 2.70 -28.68
N ARG A 37 -39.56 2.77 -27.39
CA ARG A 37 -38.66 2.37 -26.35
C ARG A 37 -38.14 0.93 -26.51
N PRO A 38 -38.99 -0.07 -26.78
CA PRO A 38 -38.44 -1.43 -26.92
C PRO A 38 -37.43 -1.56 -28.05
N ALA A 39 -37.67 -0.91 -29.19
CA ALA A 39 -36.74 -0.97 -30.31
C ALA A 39 -35.42 -0.28 -29.98
N ILE A 40 -35.49 0.87 -29.28
CA ILE A 40 -34.29 1.59 -28.89
C ILE A 40 -33.48 0.77 -27.91
N LEU A 41 -34.12 0.14 -26.94
CA LEU A 41 -33.42 -0.67 -25.95
C LEU A 41 -32.79 -1.90 -26.58
N ASN A 42 -33.46 -2.50 -27.56
CA ASN A 42 -32.87 -3.63 -28.29
C ASN A 42 -31.64 -3.19 -29.08
N LYS A 43 -31.67 -2.00 -29.65
CA LYS A 43 -30.51 -1.50 -30.37
C LYS A 43 -29.35 -1.25 -29.42
N ILE A 44 -29.63 -0.72 -28.24
CA ILE A 44 -28.59 -0.51 -27.24
C ILE A 44 -27.97 -1.84 -26.83
N GLU A 45 -28.80 -2.85 -26.62
CA GLU A 45 -28.30 -4.19 -26.30
C GLU A 45 -27.41 -4.74 -27.41
N SER A 46 -27.77 -4.53 -28.66
CA SER A 46 -26.97 -5.04 -29.76
C SER A 46 -25.62 -4.32 -29.86
N VAL A 47 -25.57 -3.05 -29.45
CA VAL A 47 -24.33 -2.28 -29.50
C VAL A 47 -23.46 -2.56 -28.28
N THR A 48 -24.03 -2.59 -27.08
CA THR A 48 -23.25 -2.73 -25.86
C THR A 48 -23.06 -4.18 -25.42
N GLY A 49 -23.92 -5.08 -25.89
CA GLY A 49 -23.89 -6.46 -25.43
C GLY A 49 -24.53 -6.68 -24.08
N VAL A 50 -25.16 -5.66 -23.51
CA VAL A 50 -25.77 -5.72 -22.19
C VAL A 50 -27.26 -5.48 -22.32
N PRO A 51 -28.11 -6.37 -21.81
CA PRO A 51 -29.54 -6.10 -21.80
C PRO A 51 -29.85 -4.91 -20.89
N VAL A 52 -30.59 -3.96 -21.43
CA VAL A 52 -30.89 -2.73 -20.71
C VAL A 52 -32.41 -2.56 -20.69
N ALA A 53 -32.93 -2.16 -19.53
CA ALA A 53 -34.34 -1.83 -19.37
C ALA A 53 -34.46 -0.39 -18.91
N ALA A 54 -35.50 0.27 -19.34
CA ALA A 54 -35.78 1.63 -18.91
C ALA A 54 -37.29 1.79 -18.81
N SER A 55 -37.75 2.57 -17.82
CA SER A 55 -39.16 2.75 -17.60
C SER A 55 -39.77 3.80 -18.52
N GLN A 56 -38.99 4.78 -18.95
CA GLN A 56 -39.51 5.89 -19.72
C GLN A 56 -38.41 6.51 -20.56
N LEU A 57 -38.72 6.85 -21.78
CA LEU A 57 -37.89 7.67 -22.64
C LEU A 57 -38.67 8.88 -23.08
N SER A 58 -38.07 10.04 -23.02
CA SER A 58 -38.70 11.26 -23.51
C SER A 58 -37.66 12.10 -24.24
N ALA A 59 -38.12 12.91 -25.16
CA ALA A 59 -37.25 13.75 -25.93
C ALA A 59 -37.97 14.98 -26.39
N SER A 60 -37.22 16.03 -26.57
CA SER A 60 -37.73 17.29 -27.09
C SER A 60 -36.62 17.99 -27.83
N TRP A 61 -36.98 18.97 -28.63
CA TRP A 61 -35.99 19.81 -29.31
C TRP A 61 -35.87 21.11 -28.54
N GLN A 62 -34.70 21.37 -28.01
CA GLN A 62 -34.44 22.60 -27.27
C GLN A 62 -33.22 23.29 -27.84
N ASN A 63 -33.41 24.56 -28.14
CA ASN A 63 -32.35 25.39 -28.69
C ASN A 63 -31.82 24.79 -29.99
N PHE A 64 -30.60 24.28 -30.03
CA PHE A 64 -29.95 23.86 -31.26
C PHE A 64 -29.83 22.35 -31.41
N GLY A 65 -30.64 21.59 -30.72
CA GLY A 65 -30.57 20.16 -30.88
C GLY A 65 -31.54 19.40 -30.02
N PRO A 66 -31.62 18.09 -30.23
CA PRO A 66 -32.53 17.27 -29.44
C PRO A 66 -32.01 17.07 -28.02
N THR A 67 -32.92 17.05 -27.09
CA THR A 67 -32.65 16.73 -25.69
C THR A 67 -33.40 15.46 -25.32
N LEU A 68 -32.70 14.47 -24.85
CA LEU A 68 -33.25 13.18 -24.48
C LEU A 68 -33.17 12.98 -22.98
N GLU A 69 -34.15 12.25 -22.46
CA GLU A 69 -34.18 11.93 -21.04
C GLU A 69 -34.69 10.51 -20.88
N ALA A 70 -33.95 9.72 -20.13
CA ALA A 70 -34.33 8.34 -19.83
C ALA A 70 -34.41 8.17 -18.33
N HIS A 71 -35.35 7.31 -17.88
CA HIS A 71 -35.60 7.12 -16.48
C HIS A 71 -35.52 5.64 -16.11
N ASN A 72 -34.99 5.38 -14.93
CA ASN A 72 -34.98 4.07 -14.29
C ASN A 72 -34.34 3.02 -15.22
N ILE A 73 -33.11 3.29 -15.60
CA ILE A 73 -32.35 2.39 -16.47
C ILE A 73 -31.73 1.30 -15.61
N HIS A 74 -31.88 0.06 -16.05
CA HIS A 74 -31.32 -1.09 -15.35
C HIS A 74 -30.60 -1.99 -16.32
N ALA A 75 -29.47 -2.52 -15.89
CA ALA A 75 -28.71 -3.48 -16.64
C ALA A 75 -28.10 -4.49 -15.68
N ALA A 76 -28.19 -5.77 -16.03
CA ALA A 76 -27.57 -6.84 -15.25
C ALA A 76 -26.26 -7.22 -15.90
N LEU A 77 -25.24 -7.42 -15.09
CA LEU A 77 -23.90 -7.76 -15.56
C LEU A 77 -23.65 -9.25 -15.35
N LYS A 78 -22.71 -9.78 -16.13
CA LYS A 78 -22.43 -11.22 -16.10
C LYS A 78 -21.84 -11.69 -14.77
N ASP A 79 -21.14 -10.83 -14.06
CA ASP A 79 -20.53 -11.23 -12.78
C ASP A 79 -21.51 -11.22 -11.62
N GLY A 80 -22.80 -11.05 -11.90
CA GLY A 80 -23.80 -10.91 -10.86
C GLY A 80 -23.98 -9.51 -10.37
N GLY A 81 -23.19 -8.57 -10.87
CA GLY A 81 -23.36 -7.18 -10.55
C GLY A 81 -24.48 -6.54 -11.31
N GLU A 82 -24.75 -5.28 -11.02
CA GLU A 82 -25.83 -4.57 -11.69
C GLU A 82 -25.51 -3.10 -11.82
N LEU A 83 -26.14 -2.50 -12.82
CA LEU A 83 -26.05 -1.06 -13.07
C LEU A 83 -27.47 -0.51 -13.07
N SER A 84 -27.67 0.54 -12.32
CA SER A 84 -28.96 1.24 -12.37
C SER A 84 -28.70 2.73 -12.42
N ILE A 85 -29.50 3.44 -13.19
CA ILE A 85 -29.38 4.88 -13.33
C ILE A 85 -30.79 5.45 -13.20
N LYS A 86 -30.98 6.35 -12.26
CA LYS A 86 -32.31 6.90 -12.06
C LYS A 86 -32.71 7.79 -13.22
N ARG A 87 -31.78 8.60 -13.74
CA ARG A 87 -32.09 9.50 -14.82
C ARG A 87 -30.84 9.79 -15.66
N VAL A 88 -31.00 9.80 -16.95
CA VAL A 88 -29.95 10.23 -17.88
C VAL A 88 -30.52 11.41 -18.68
N THR A 89 -29.78 12.49 -18.73
CA THR A 89 -30.11 13.62 -19.57
C THR A 89 -29.04 13.78 -20.63
N LEU A 90 -29.48 13.94 -21.85
CA LEU A 90 -28.57 14.04 -22.98
C LEU A 90 -29.06 15.17 -23.89
N ALA A 91 -28.19 16.13 -24.15
CA ALA A 91 -28.47 17.22 -25.07
C ALA A 91 -27.40 17.24 -26.14
N LEU A 92 -27.79 16.92 -27.35
CA LEU A 92 -26.87 16.83 -28.48
C LEU A 92 -26.65 18.22 -29.06
N ASP A 93 -25.40 18.57 -29.33
CA ASP A 93 -25.06 19.79 -30.06
C ASP A 93 -24.88 19.43 -31.51
N VAL A 94 -25.88 19.74 -32.32
CA VAL A 94 -25.88 19.30 -33.71
C VAL A 94 -24.77 20.03 -34.49
N TRP A 95 -24.57 21.32 -34.24
CA TRP A 95 -23.55 22.07 -34.98
C TRP A 95 -22.14 21.58 -34.65
N GLN A 96 -21.84 21.38 -33.40
CA GLN A 96 -20.51 20.90 -33.03
C GLN A 96 -20.29 19.49 -33.49
N SER A 97 -21.35 18.68 -33.49
CA SER A 97 -21.24 17.30 -33.97
C SER A 97 -20.88 17.28 -35.46
N LEU A 98 -21.52 18.14 -36.25
CA LEU A 98 -21.21 18.22 -37.67
C LEU A 98 -19.81 18.75 -37.93
N LEU A 99 -19.43 19.78 -37.18
CA LEU A 99 -18.10 20.38 -37.38
C LEU A 99 -16.98 19.40 -37.05
N HIS A 100 -17.13 18.60 -36.02
CA HIS A 100 -16.08 17.68 -35.57
C HIS A 100 -16.25 16.28 -36.09
N MET A 101 -17.34 15.99 -36.82
CA MET A 101 -17.64 14.69 -37.37
C MET A 101 -17.65 13.59 -36.29
N ARG A 102 -18.16 13.95 -35.11
CA ARG A 102 -18.34 13.03 -34.01
C ARG A 102 -19.45 13.55 -33.11
N TRP A 103 -19.98 12.67 -32.27
CA TRP A 103 -21.06 13.06 -31.38
C TRP A 103 -20.55 14.04 -30.33
N GLN A 104 -21.11 15.25 -30.35
CA GLN A 104 -20.78 16.31 -29.39
C GLN A 104 -22.03 16.65 -28.60
N PHE A 105 -21.91 16.63 -27.28
CA PHE A 105 -23.05 16.85 -26.41
C PHE A 105 -22.87 18.17 -25.68
N ARG A 106 -23.98 18.94 -25.56
CA ARG A 106 -24.00 20.07 -24.65
C ARG A 106 -24.16 19.59 -23.21
N ASP A 107 -24.85 18.46 -23.03
CA ASP A 107 -25.09 17.88 -21.73
C ASP A 107 -25.25 16.38 -21.89
N LEU A 108 -24.49 15.64 -21.10
CA LEU A 108 -24.69 14.21 -20.93
C LEU A 108 -24.42 13.94 -19.47
N THR A 109 -25.48 13.75 -18.70
CA THR A 109 -25.38 13.62 -17.27
C THR A 109 -26.10 12.37 -16.81
N PHE A 110 -25.45 11.61 -15.98
CA PHE A 110 -26.01 10.43 -15.34
C PHE A 110 -26.31 10.77 -13.89
N TRP A 111 -27.58 10.70 -13.52
CA TRP A 111 -28.05 11.05 -12.19
C TRP A 111 -28.29 9.79 -11.38
N GLN A 112 -27.69 9.72 -10.22
CA GLN A 112 -27.89 8.61 -9.30
C GLN A 112 -27.61 7.28 -10.00
N LEU A 113 -26.43 7.22 -10.64
CA LEU A 113 -25.92 5.99 -11.21
C LEU A 113 -25.41 5.12 -10.08
N ASN A 114 -25.89 3.90 -10.00
CA ASN A 114 -25.44 2.93 -9.02
C ASN A 114 -24.83 1.74 -9.76
N PHE A 115 -23.55 1.57 -9.58
CA PHE A 115 -22.81 0.48 -10.20
C PHE A 115 -22.33 -0.45 -9.11
N ARG A 116 -22.75 -1.70 -9.18
CA ARG A 116 -22.36 -2.69 -8.19
C ARG A 116 -21.62 -3.82 -8.92
N THR A 117 -20.39 -4.06 -8.49
CA THR A 117 -19.60 -5.15 -9.05
C THR A 117 -19.23 -6.12 -7.95
N ASN A 118 -19.23 -7.41 -8.30
CA ASN A 118 -18.83 -8.46 -7.38
C ASN A 118 -17.42 -8.97 -7.69
N THR A 119 -16.74 -8.33 -8.64
CA THR A 119 -15.37 -8.69 -8.99
C THR A 119 -14.42 -7.93 -8.09
N PRO A 120 -13.45 -8.61 -7.43
CA PRO A 120 -12.48 -7.89 -6.61
C PRO A 120 -11.61 -6.95 -7.43
N LEU A 121 -11.14 -5.89 -6.77
CA LEU A 121 -10.35 -4.88 -7.45
C LEU A 121 -9.09 -5.43 -8.14
N GLN A 122 -8.51 -6.47 -7.56
CA GLN A 122 -7.26 -7.03 -8.08
C GLN A 122 -7.47 -7.98 -9.25
N SER A 123 -8.70 -8.29 -9.56
CA SER A 123 -8.98 -9.24 -10.64
C SER A 123 -8.83 -8.56 -11.98
N SER A 124 -7.76 -8.86 -12.69
CA SER A 124 -7.53 -8.33 -14.01
C SER A 124 -8.01 -9.26 -15.12
N ASP A 125 -8.41 -10.45 -14.77
CA ASP A 125 -8.73 -11.48 -15.77
C ASP A 125 -10.19 -11.53 -16.14
N GLY A 126 -11.01 -10.69 -15.58
CA GLY A 126 -12.43 -10.84 -15.71
C GLY A 126 -13.14 -9.90 -16.65
N GLU A 127 -12.40 -9.21 -17.49
CA GLU A 127 -13.06 -8.28 -18.40
C GLU A 127 -13.82 -9.05 -19.46
N GLY A 128 -15.11 -9.13 -19.27
CA GLY A 128 -15.97 -9.71 -20.26
C GLY A 128 -16.18 -8.79 -21.45
N ILE A 129 -16.82 -9.34 -22.48
CA ILE A 129 -17.11 -8.57 -23.67
C ILE A 129 -17.98 -7.36 -23.33
N GLU A 130 -18.87 -7.51 -22.36
CA GLU A 130 -19.78 -6.44 -21.98
C GLU A 130 -19.02 -5.23 -21.44
N THR A 131 -18.05 -5.47 -20.56
CA THR A 131 -17.27 -4.38 -19.99
C THR A 131 -16.49 -3.65 -21.07
N SER A 132 -15.95 -4.40 -22.01
CA SER A 132 -15.18 -3.80 -23.10
C SER A 132 -16.04 -2.89 -23.96
N ARG A 133 -17.26 -3.32 -24.27
CA ARG A 133 -18.16 -2.50 -25.08
C ARG A 133 -18.63 -1.28 -24.34
N LEU A 134 -18.92 -1.42 -23.05
CA LEU A 134 -19.29 -0.27 -22.23
C LEU A 134 -18.14 0.71 -22.12
N SER A 135 -16.92 0.20 -21.96
CA SER A 135 -15.75 1.07 -21.89
C SER A 135 -15.60 1.87 -23.19
N ASP A 136 -15.80 1.21 -24.32
CA ASP A 136 -15.70 1.90 -25.60
C ASP A 136 -16.73 3.01 -25.71
N LEU A 137 -17.95 2.74 -25.26
CA LEU A 137 -19.00 3.74 -25.29
C LEU A 137 -18.62 4.97 -24.47
N PHE A 138 -18.20 4.77 -23.23
CA PHE A 138 -17.90 5.89 -22.35
C PHE A 138 -16.58 6.58 -22.66
N LEU A 139 -15.62 5.87 -23.21
CA LEU A 139 -14.29 6.42 -23.44
C LEU A 139 -14.11 6.98 -24.85
N ARG A 140 -14.87 6.49 -25.82
CA ARG A 140 -14.65 6.91 -27.22
C ARG A 140 -15.86 7.50 -27.89
N GLN A 141 -17.05 7.02 -27.54
CA GLN A 141 -18.25 7.50 -28.24
C GLN A 141 -18.74 8.83 -27.69
N PHE A 142 -18.58 9.06 -26.40
CA PHE A 142 -19.01 10.31 -25.79
C PHE A 142 -17.82 11.28 -25.70
N ASP A 143 -18.05 12.54 -26.06
CA ASP A 143 -17.00 13.54 -25.90
C ASP A 143 -16.82 13.96 -24.44
N HIS A 144 -17.90 13.89 -23.66
CA HIS A 144 -17.82 14.14 -22.24
C HIS A 144 -19.07 13.60 -21.56
N PHE A 145 -19.00 13.41 -20.26
CA PHE A 145 -20.18 13.13 -19.47
C PHE A 145 -19.94 13.54 -18.02
N ASP A 146 -21.04 13.70 -17.30
CA ASP A 146 -21.02 14.03 -15.89
C ASP A 146 -21.75 12.96 -15.09
N LEU A 147 -21.21 12.68 -13.91
CA LEU A 147 -21.89 11.87 -12.90
C LEU A 147 -22.34 12.77 -11.78
N ARG A 148 -23.59 12.58 -11.34
CA ARG A 148 -24.14 13.35 -10.23
C ARG A 148 -24.77 12.39 -9.21
N ASP A 149 -24.42 12.57 -7.95
CA ASP A 149 -25.02 11.81 -6.84
C ASP A 149 -24.99 10.30 -7.12
N SER A 150 -23.86 9.83 -7.62
CA SER A 150 -23.73 8.45 -8.05
C SER A 150 -22.99 7.64 -6.99
N GLN A 151 -22.97 6.32 -7.18
CA GLN A 151 -22.37 5.44 -6.19
C GLN A 151 -21.82 4.20 -6.88
N ILE A 152 -20.63 3.79 -6.46
CA ILE A 152 -19.99 2.57 -6.95
C ILE A 152 -19.77 1.66 -5.75
N SER A 153 -20.23 0.41 -5.85
CA SER A 153 -20.05 -0.59 -4.81
C SER A 153 -19.12 -1.67 -5.33
N PHE A 154 -18.07 -1.97 -4.57
CA PHE A 154 -17.05 -2.90 -5.00
C PHE A 154 -16.47 -3.63 -3.79
N LEU A 155 -15.63 -4.62 -4.06
CA LEU A 155 -14.96 -5.39 -3.02
C LEU A 155 -13.54 -4.88 -2.85
N THR A 156 -13.17 -4.63 -1.60
CA THR A 156 -11.81 -4.18 -1.29
C THR A 156 -10.83 -5.35 -1.31
N LEU A 157 -9.56 -5.03 -1.11
CA LEU A 157 -8.53 -6.06 -1.05
C LEU A 157 -8.75 -7.05 0.09
N SER A 158 -9.39 -6.62 1.16
CA SER A 158 -9.70 -7.51 2.28
C SER A 158 -10.98 -8.30 2.10
N GLY A 159 -11.66 -8.10 0.98
CA GLY A 159 -12.91 -8.78 0.72
C GLY A 159 -14.14 -8.09 1.26
N GLN A 160 -13.99 -6.93 1.89
CA GLN A 160 -15.12 -6.17 2.39
C GLN A 160 -15.78 -5.40 1.25
N ARG A 161 -17.09 -5.21 1.38
CA ARG A 161 -17.80 -4.40 0.41
C ARG A 161 -17.70 -2.94 0.79
N ALA A 162 -17.25 -2.14 -0.14
CA ALA A 162 -17.12 -0.70 0.05
C ALA A 162 -17.99 0.02 -0.95
N GLU A 163 -18.47 1.18 -0.57
CA GLU A 163 -19.29 2.03 -1.45
C GLU A 163 -18.62 3.38 -1.57
N LEU A 164 -18.38 3.77 -2.81
CA LEU A 164 -17.78 5.05 -3.14
C LEU A 164 -18.88 5.96 -3.65
N ALA A 165 -19.14 7.03 -2.93
CA ALA A 165 -20.11 8.01 -3.37
C ALA A 165 -19.43 9.02 -4.25
N ILE A 166 -20.07 9.38 -5.35
CA ILE A 166 -19.54 10.34 -6.31
C ILE A 166 -20.54 11.48 -6.42
N PRO A 167 -20.42 12.49 -5.56
CA PRO A 167 -21.36 13.63 -5.67
C PRO A 167 -21.27 14.33 -7.02
N GLN A 168 -20.07 14.39 -7.59
CA GLN A 168 -19.88 15.07 -8.85
C GLN A 168 -18.60 14.55 -9.50
N LEU A 169 -18.67 14.24 -10.79
CA LEU A 169 -17.49 13.88 -11.58
C LEU A 169 -17.74 14.30 -13.02
N THR A 170 -16.78 14.97 -13.62
CA THR A 170 -16.80 15.35 -15.01
C THR A 170 -15.72 14.59 -15.75
N TRP A 171 -16.10 13.95 -16.86
CA TRP A 171 -15.18 13.17 -17.67
C TRP A 171 -15.14 13.75 -19.07
N LEU A 172 -13.92 14.01 -19.57
CA LEU A 172 -13.71 14.60 -20.89
C LEU A 172 -12.88 13.64 -21.74
N ASN A 173 -13.35 13.37 -22.94
CA ASN A 173 -12.66 12.47 -23.87
C ASN A 173 -12.15 13.24 -25.08
N GLY A 174 -10.82 13.19 -25.29
CA GLY A 174 -10.21 13.60 -26.54
C GLY A 174 -9.97 12.38 -27.42
N LYS A 175 -9.09 12.52 -28.40
CA LYS A 175 -8.80 11.40 -29.28
C LYS A 175 -8.15 10.25 -28.53
N GLU A 176 -7.07 10.55 -27.81
CA GLU A 176 -6.35 9.53 -27.04
C GLU A 176 -6.18 9.93 -25.60
N ARG A 177 -6.68 11.08 -25.23
CA ARG A 177 -6.49 11.62 -23.89
C ARG A 177 -7.83 11.72 -23.19
N HIS A 178 -7.85 11.27 -21.95
CA HIS A 178 -9.05 11.26 -21.13
C HIS A 178 -8.76 11.95 -19.82
N ARG A 179 -9.61 12.90 -19.45
CA ARG A 179 -9.42 13.66 -18.23
C ARG A 179 -10.66 13.59 -17.39
N ALA A 180 -10.45 13.59 -16.09
CA ALA A 180 -11.57 13.57 -15.16
C ALA A 180 -11.26 14.46 -13.97
N GLU A 181 -12.32 15.04 -13.41
CA GLU A 181 -12.21 15.89 -12.24
C GLU A 181 -13.49 15.79 -11.46
N GLY A 182 -13.37 15.59 -10.15
CA GLY A 182 -14.57 15.48 -9.35
C GLY A 182 -14.30 15.22 -7.90
N GLU A 183 -15.36 14.85 -7.20
CA GLU A 183 -15.32 14.56 -5.79
C GLU A 183 -15.86 13.16 -5.53
N VAL A 184 -15.21 12.44 -4.62
CA VAL A 184 -15.64 11.12 -4.19
C VAL A 184 -15.58 11.04 -2.68
N SER A 185 -16.38 10.17 -2.09
CA SER A 185 -16.33 9.93 -0.66
C SER A 185 -16.72 8.50 -0.37
N LEU A 186 -16.24 7.99 0.75
CA LEU A 186 -16.57 6.64 1.20
C LEU A 186 -17.76 6.73 2.12
N SER A 187 -18.96 6.61 1.59
CA SER A 187 -20.16 6.89 2.35
C SER A 187 -20.70 5.70 3.12
N SER A 188 -20.35 4.48 2.74
CA SER A 188 -20.95 3.30 3.35
C SER A 188 -20.31 2.89 4.67
N LEU A 189 -19.16 3.45 5.00
CA LEU A 189 -18.41 3.01 6.17
C LEU A 189 -18.69 3.92 7.34
N THR A 190 -18.94 3.31 8.49
CA THR A 190 -19.30 4.06 9.69
C THR A 190 -18.22 5.06 10.07
N GLY A 191 -18.62 6.28 10.32
CA GLY A 191 -17.68 7.33 10.71
C GLY A 191 -16.95 8.00 9.56
N GLN A 192 -17.27 7.65 8.34
CA GLN A 192 -16.60 8.23 7.18
C GLN A 192 -17.24 9.56 6.82
N HIS A 193 -16.49 10.63 6.92
CA HIS A 193 -16.99 11.97 6.62
C HIS A 193 -16.15 12.72 5.62
N GLY A 194 -15.05 12.14 5.19
CA GLY A 194 -14.14 12.83 4.32
C GLY A 194 -14.58 12.82 2.87
N VAL A 195 -14.28 13.89 2.18
CA VAL A 195 -14.49 13.99 0.74
C VAL A 195 -13.14 14.07 0.08
N MET A 196 -12.95 13.24 -0.97
CA MET A 196 -11.74 13.27 -1.77
C MET A 196 -11.98 14.02 -3.05
N GLN A 197 -11.05 14.87 -3.42
CA GLN A 197 -11.02 15.46 -4.75
C GLN A 197 -10.09 14.65 -5.62
N VAL A 198 -10.52 14.39 -6.85
CA VAL A 198 -9.80 13.52 -7.75
C VAL A 198 -9.65 14.21 -9.09
N ARG A 199 -8.46 14.15 -9.65
CA ARG A 199 -8.18 14.56 -11.02
C ARG A 199 -7.39 13.47 -11.72
N MET A 200 -7.76 13.20 -12.95
CA MET A 200 -7.07 12.19 -13.74
C MET A 200 -6.77 12.74 -15.12
N ASP A 201 -5.62 12.37 -15.65
CA ASP A 201 -5.22 12.68 -17.02
C ASP A 201 -4.63 11.39 -17.57
N LEU A 202 -5.44 10.67 -18.32
CA LEU A 202 -5.09 9.33 -18.78
C LEU A 202 -4.98 9.30 -20.29
N ARG A 203 -4.16 8.40 -20.77
CA ARG A 203 -3.99 8.20 -22.21
C ARG A 203 -4.45 6.80 -22.60
N ASP A 204 -5.11 6.75 -23.73
CA ASP A 204 -5.62 5.52 -24.30
C ASP A 204 -4.51 4.87 -25.13
N ASP A 205 -4.13 3.66 -24.74
CA ASP A 205 -3.11 2.90 -25.43
C ASP A 205 -3.71 1.55 -25.81
N ASP A 206 -3.96 1.36 -27.11
CA ASP A 206 -4.55 0.14 -27.64
C ASP A 206 -5.86 -0.22 -26.95
N GLY A 207 -6.69 0.79 -26.73
CA GLY A 207 -8.00 0.57 -26.19
C GLY A 207 -8.08 0.49 -24.67
N LEU A 208 -6.98 0.73 -23.99
CA LEU A 208 -6.94 0.64 -22.53
C LEU A 208 -6.40 1.94 -21.94
N LEU A 209 -6.96 2.34 -20.81
CA LEU A 209 -6.48 3.50 -20.08
C LEU A 209 -5.26 3.10 -19.25
N ASN A 210 -4.14 2.91 -19.92
CA ASN A 210 -2.97 2.32 -19.30
C ASN A 210 -1.95 3.32 -18.79
N ASN A 211 -1.97 4.56 -19.29
CA ASN A 211 -0.92 5.50 -18.97
C ASN A 211 -1.52 6.81 -18.51
N GLY A 212 -0.82 7.49 -17.64
CA GLY A 212 -1.28 8.80 -17.22
C GLY A 212 -0.96 9.12 -15.79
N ARG A 213 -1.66 10.12 -15.28
CA ARG A 213 -1.46 10.62 -13.94
C ARG A 213 -2.78 10.75 -13.21
N VAL A 214 -2.74 10.47 -11.92
CA VAL A 214 -3.89 10.63 -11.04
C VAL A 214 -3.45 11.47 -9.85
N TRP A 215 -4.26 12.46 -9.52
CA TRP A 215 -4.06 13.30 -8.35
C TRP A 215 -5.28 13.16 -7.45
N LEU A 216 -5.05 13.07 -6.15
CA LEU A 216 -6.14 13.04 -5.20
C LEU A 216 -5.79 13.84 -3.95
N GLN A 217 -6.81 14.38 -3.34
CA GLN A 217 -6.67 15.11 -2.10
C GLN A 217 -7.85 14.75 -1.20
N ALA A 218 -7.55 14.46 0.05
CA ALA A 218 -8.57 14.07 1.00
C ALA A 218 -8.35 14.77 2.33
N ASP A 219 -9.43 15.19 2.96
CA ASP A 219 -9.38 15.78 4.28
C ASP A 219 -10.04 14.83 5.26
N ASP A 220 -9.28 14.40 6.26
CA ASP A 220 -9.78 13.59 7.37
C ASP A 220 -10.49 12.32 6.88
N ILE A 221 -9.81 11.60 5.99
CA ILE A 221 -10.37 10.37 5.44
C ILE A 221 -9.97 9.17 6.31
N ASP A 222 -10.90 8.24 6.49
CA ASP A 222 -10.65 7.01 7.22
C ASP A 222 -10.05 5.98 6.25
N VAL A 223 -8.77 5.65 6.44
CA VAL A 223 -8.10 4.70 5.55
C VAL A 223 -8.20 3.27 6.04
N LYS A 224 -8.78 3.04 7.21
CA LYS A 224 -8.85 1.70 7.77
C LYS A 224 -9.50 0.68 6.82
N PRO A 225 -10.61 0.98 6.16
CA PRO A 225 -11.23 -0.01 5.27
C PRO A 225 -10.38 -0.38 4.06
N TRP A 226 -9.40 0.46 3.71
CA TRP A 226 -8.55 0.20 2.56
C TRP A 226 -7.35 -0.68 2.85
N LEU A 227 -7.11 -0.98 4.12
CA LEU A 227 -5.97 -1.80 4.51
C LEU A 227 -6.26 -3.26 4.22
N GLY A 228 -5.20 -4.00 3.90
CA GLY A 228 -5.35 -5.39 3.52
C GLY A 228 -5.85 -6.28 4.63
N LYS A 229 -6.22 -7.49 4.27
CA LYS A 229 -6.84 -8.40 5.22
C LYS A 229 -5.92 -8.73 6.39
N TRP A 230 -4.62 -8.89 6.12
CA TRP A 230 -3.70 -9.20 7.22
C TRP A 230 -3.70 -8.11 8.28
N MET A 231 -3.68 -6.85 7.84
CA MET A 231 -3.73 -5.73 8.78
C MET A 231 -5.03 -5.75 9.58
N GLN A 232 -6.14 -6.01 8.93
CA GLN A 232 -7.42 -6.01 9.62
C GLN A 232 -7.56 -7.17 10.59
N ASP A 233 -6.96 -8.31 10.28
CA ASP A 233 -7.07 -9.48 11.14
C ASP A 233 -6.07 -9.46 12.29
N ASN A 234 -4.90 -8.86 12.11
CA ASN A 234 -3.81 -8.99 13.07
C ASN A 234 -3.53 -7.70 13.85
N VAL A 235 -3.86 -6.56 13.30
CA VAL A 235 -3.66 -5.28 13.98
C VAL A 235 -5.01 -4.84 14.53
N ALA A 236 -5.10 -4.70 15.84
CA ALA A 236 -6.35 -4.24 16.46
C ALA A 236 -6.49 -2.72 16.28
N LEU A 237 -6.61 -2.33 15.05
CA LEU A 237 -6.66 -0.93 14.65
C LEU A 237 -8.01 -0.33 15.02
N GLN A 238 -7.98 0.76 15.79
CA GLN A 238 -9.21 1.43 16.22
C GLN A 238 -9.54 2.58 15.30
N THR A 239 -8.57 3.40 14.98
CA THR A 239 -8.77 4.53 14.08
C THR A 239 -7.57 4.67 13.15
N ALA A 240 -7.80 5.24 11.98
CA ALA A 240 -6.74 5.60 11.05
C ALA A 240 -7.28 6.67 10.13
N ARG A 241 -7.10 7.93 10.51
CA ARG A 241 -7.68 9.06 9.80
C ARG A 241 -6.57 10.02 9.40
N PHE A 242 -6.55 10.40 8.12
CA PHE A 242 -5.49 11.24 7.58
C PHE A 242 -6.05 12.27 6.62
N SER A 243 -5.41 13.42 6.58
CA SER A 243 -5.57 14.39 5.51
C SER A 243 -4.35 14.27 4.63
N LEU A 244 -4.57 14.05 3.34
CA LEU A 244 -3.47 13.71 2.46
C LEU A 244 -3.66 14.27 1.06
N GLU A 245 -2.57 14.31 0.33
CA GLU A 245 -2.56 14.67 -1.08
C GLU A 245 -1.60 13.71 -1.78
N GLY A 246 -2.03 13.19 -2.92
CA GLY A 246 -1.25 12.19 -3.62
C GLY A 246 -1.18 12.41 -5.10
N TRP A 247 -0.07 12.00 -5.69
CA TRP A 247 0.16 12.00 -7.12
C TRP A 247 0.62 10.62 -7.52
N MET A 248 -0.05 10.04 -8.51
CA MET A 248 0.32 8.71 -8.99
C MET A 248 0.50 8.73 -10.49
N THR A 249 1.46 7.96 -10.95
CA THR A 249 1.71 7.76 -12.38
C THR A 249 1.35 6.34 -12.74
N LEU A 250 0.55 6.20 -13.78
CA LEU A 250 0.17 4.89 -14.31
C LEU A 250 0.99 4.60 -15.55
N SER A 251 1.41 3.34 -15.69
CA SER A 251 2.12 2.87 -16.86
C SER A 251 1.71 1.44 -17.13
N LYS A 252 1.25 1.16 -18.35
CA LYS A 252 0.83 -0.18 -18.75
C LYS A 252 -0.23 -0.75 -17.80
N GLY A 253 -1.13 0.11 -17.35
CA GLY A 253 -2.22 -0.33 -16.49
C GLY A 253 -1.88 -0.53 -15.04
N GLU A 254 -0.67 -0.21 -14.64
CA GLU A 254 -0.23 -0.39 -13.25
C GLU A 254 0.33 0.91 -12.71
N ILE A 255 0.29 1.05 -11.40
CA ILE A 255 0.88 2.22 -10.77
C ILE A 255 2.40 2.12 -10.89
N ALA A 256 3.03 3.06 -11.59
CA ALA A 256 4.47 3.07 -11.77
C ALA A 256 5.18 3.75 -10.61
N GLY A 257 4.53 4.71 -10.00
CA GLY A 257 5.11 5.42 -8.88
C GLY A 257 4.22 6.55 -8.44
N GLY A 258 4.66 7.27 -7.43
CA GLY A 258 3.88 8.38 -6.94
C GLY A 258 4.48 9.00 -5.70
N ASP A 259 3.82 10.05 -5.25
CA ASP A 259 4.16 10.75 -4.02
C ASP A 259 2.90 10.90 -3.21
N VAL A 260 3.04 10.71 -1.89
CA VAL A 260 1.94 10.92 -0.97
C VAL A 260 2.43 11.87 0.12
N TRP A 261 1.63 12.89 0.36
CA TRP A 261 1.89 13.87 1.39
C TRP A 261 0.81 13.73 2.46
N LEU A 262 1.17 13.17 3.60
CA LEU A 262 0.28 13.11 4.75
C LEU A 262 0.40 14.43 5.50
N LYS A 263 -0.58 15.29 5.32
CA LYS A 263 -0.52 16.62 5.90
C LYS A 263 -0.74 16.57 7.41
N GLN A 264 -1.64 15.69 7.84
CA GLN A 264 -2.03 15.62 9.23
C GLN A 264 -2.80 14.31 9.43
N GLY A 265 -2.74 13.76 10.64
CA GLY A 265 -3.56 12.61 10.93
C GLY A 265 -2.90 11.66 11.89
N GLY A 266 -3.54 10.51 12.06
CA GLY A 266 -3.00 9.52 12.94
C GLY A 266 -3.79 8.24 12.95
N ALA A 267 -3.23 7.28 13.65
CA ALA A 267 -3.83 5.96 13.82
C ALA A 267 -3.72 5.54 15.28
N SER A 268 -4.65 4.71 15.70
CA SER A 268 -4.60 4.15 17.04
C SER A 268 -4.90 2.66 16.96
N TRP A 269 -4.25 1.90 17.82
CA TRP A 269 -4.44 0.46 17.85
C TRP A 269 -4.34 -0.02 19.29
N LEU A 270 -4.88 -1.20 19.52
CA LEU A 270 -4.87 -1.81 20.83
C LEU A 270 -3.77 -2.86 20.89
N GLY A 271 -2.88 -2.72 21.87
CA GLY A 271 -1.83 -3.69 22.11
C GLY A 271 -1.62 -3.87 23.59
N ASP A 272 -1.61 -5.12 24.05
CA ASP A 272 -1.47 -5.42 25.48
C ASP A 272 -2.49 -4.67 26.32
N ASN A 273 -3.72 -4.58 25.83
CA ASN A 273 -4.84 -3.90 26.51
C ASN A 273 -4.58 -2.41 26.72
N THR A 274 -3.71 -1.83 25.94
CA THR A 274 -3.40 -0.41 25.99
C THR A 274 -3.58 0.18 24.61
N THR A 275 -4.15 1.37 24.54
CA THR A 275 -4.30 2.07 23.26
C THR A 275 -3.00 2.80 22.94
N HIS A 276 -2.45 2.47 21.78
CA HIS A 276 -1.25 3.13 21.27
C HIS A 276 -1.64 4.04 20.12
N THR A 277 -0.92 5.13 19.96
CA THR A 277 -1.23 6.11 18.93
C THR A 277 0.00 6.46 18.12
N LEU A 278 -0.24 6.74 16.85
CA LEU A 278 0.75 7.32 15.95
C LEU A 278 0.14 8.56 15.33
N SER A 279 0.87 9.66 15.33
CA SER A 279 0.37 10.86 14.67
C SER A 279 1.44 11.41 13.74
N VAL A 280 0.96 12.02 12.66
CA VAL A 280 1.84 12.62 11.68
C VAL A 280 1.41 14.05 11.47
N ASP A 281 2.39 14.88 11.16
CA ASP A 281 2.18 16.29 10.85
C ASP A 281 3.21 16.64 9.77
N ASN A 282 2.80 16.51 8.51
CA ASN A 282 3.66 16.83 7.38
C ASN A 282 4.69 15.72 7.09
N LEU A 283 4.18 14.57 6.67
CA LEU A 283 5.03 13.44 6.30
C LEU A 283 4.90 13.17 4.81
N THR A 284 6.03 13.02 4.11
CA THR A 284 6.02 12.68 2.69
C THR A 284 6.53 11.27 2.47
N ALA A 285 5.90 10.56 1.56
CA ALA A 285 6.31 9.22 1.16
C ALA A 285 6.34 9.14 -0.35
N GLN A 286 7.28 8.37 -0.88
CA GLN A 286 7.37 8.09 -2.31
C GLN A 286 7.09 6.62 -2.54
N ILE A 287 6.32 6.35 -3.57
CA ILE A 287 6.00 4.99 -3.98
C ILE A 287 6.62 4.76 -5.34
N SER A 288 7.35 3.67 -5.49
CA SER A 288 7.91 3.31 -6.78
C SER A 288 7.73 1.82 -7.00
N ARG A 289 7.70 1.44 -8.27
CA ARG A 289 7.57 0.04 -8.61
C ARG A 289 8.96 -0.53 -8.83
N GLU A 290 9.33 -1.47 -7.97
CA GLU A 290 10.53 -2.28 -8.16
C GLU A 290 10.09 -3.55 -8.87
N GLN A 291 10.51 -3.71 -10.10
CA GLN A 291 10.10 -4.89 -10.83
C GLN A 291 10.71 -6.13 -10.20
N PRO A 292 9.89 -7.06 -9.70
CA PRO A 292 8.43 -7.15 -9.84
C PRO A 292 7.62 -6.63 -8.64
N GLY A 293 8.18 -5.87 -7.73
CA GLY A 293 7.51 -5.51 -6.50
C GLY A 293 7.28 -4.01 -6.34
N TRP A 294 7.18 -3.59 -5.10
CA TRP A 294 6.87 -2.21 -4.74
C TRP A 294 7.86 -1.71 -3.70
N GLN A 295 8.08 -0.41 -3.70
CA GLN A 295 8.92 0.22 -2.69
C GLN A 295 8.28 1.51 -2.21
N PHE A 296 8.26 1.69 -0.89
CA PHE A 296 7.90 2.93 -0.23
C PHE A 296 9.16 3.55 0.35
N TYR A 297 9.29 4.85 0.19
CA TYR A 297 10.43 5.58 0.74
C TYR A 297 9.94 6.82 1.47
N ILE A 298 10.30 6.91 2.75
CA ILE A 298 9.99 8.07 3.58
C ILE A 298 11.32 8.71 3.95
N PRO A 299 11.66 9.85 3.34
CA PRO A 299 12.97 10.45 3.59
C PRO A 299 13.13 11.01 5.01
N ASP A 300 12.03 11.39 5.66
CA ASP A 300 12.10 11.96 6.99
C ASP A 300 10.89 11.48 7.79
N THR A 301 11.15 10.58 8.73
CA THR A 301 10.09 9.95 9.51
C THR A 301 9.71 10.84 10.70
N ARG A 302 9.14 11.99 10.42
CA ARG A 302 8.65 12.88 11.47
C ARG A 302 7.29 12.42 11.96
N ILE A 303 7.31 11.51 12.90
CA ILE A 303 6.09 10.99 13.48
C ILE A 303 6.16 11.13 15.01
N THR A 304 5.02 11.05 15.64
CA THR A 304 4.90 11.02 17.08
C THR A 304 4.24 9.70 17.45
N LEU A 305 4.88 8.94 18.31
CA LEU A 305 4.42 7.62 18.71
C LEU A 305 4.17 7.63 20.21
N ASP A 306 2.91 7.38 20.59
CA ASP A 306 2.48 7.47 21.99
C ASP A 306 2.88 8.79 22.64
N GLY A 307 2.72 9.87 21.89
CA GLY A 307 3.01 11.21 22.39
C GLY A 307 4.47 11.61 22.37
N LYS A 308 5.36 10.73 21.89
CA LYS A 308 6.78 11.04 21.87
C LYS A 308 7.26 11.22 20.43
N PRO A 309 7.86 12.36 20.13
CA PRO A 309 8.36 12.55 18.75
C PRO A 309 9.56 11.67 18.46
N TRP A 310 9.60 11.17 17.23
CA TRP A 310 10.72 10.38 16.75
C TRP A 310 11.83 11.30 16.22
N PRO A 311 13.07 10.88 16.35
CA PRO A 311 14.13 11.61 15.69
C PRO A 311 14.03 11.47 14.18
N SER A 312 14.57 12.46 13.48
CA SER A 312 14.55 12.45 12.03
C SER A 312 15.36 11.27 11.49
N GLY A 313 14.76 10.51 10.61
CA GLY A 313 15.41 9.37 9.98
C GLY A 313 14.72 9.04 8.69
N ALA A 314 15.23 8.03 7.99
CA ALA A 314 14.67 7.59 6.73
C ALA A 314 14.16 6.17 6.88
N LEU A 315 13.16 5.85 6.08
CA LEU A 315 12.57 4.51 6.07
C LEU A 315 12.27 4.10 4.64
N THR A 316 12.72 2.91 4.27
CA THR A 316 12.37 2.28 3.00
C THR A 316 11.75 0.93 3.30
N VAL A 317 10.60 0.66 2.69
CA VAL A 317 9.94 -0.64 2.79
C VAL A 317 9.68 -1.12 1.39
N ALA A 318 10.19 -2.29 1.04
CA ALA A 318 9.99 -2.87 -0.28
C ALA A 318 9.35 -4.24 -0.15
N TRP A 319 8.45 -4.53 -1.07
CA TRP A 319 7.82 -5.84 -1.16
C TRP A 319 8.21 -6.46 -2.49
N LEU A 320 8.80 -7.65 -2.43
CA LEU A 320 9.28 -8.37 -3.59
C LEU A 320 8.59 -9.73 -3.64
N PRO A 321 7.79 -10.01 -4.67
CA PRO A 321 7.08 -11.29 -4.72
C PRO A 321 7.97 -12.42 -5.16
N GLN A 322 7.72 -13.60 -4.61
CA GLN A 322 8.28 -14.88 -5.05
C GLN A 322 9.78 -14.84 -5.22
N GLN A 323 10.47 -14.42 -4.17
CA GLN A 323 11.93 -14.44 -4.16
C GLN A 323 12.45 -15.80 -3.72
N ASP A 324 13.60 -16.16 -4.22
CA ASP A 324 14.29 -17.38 -3.79
C ASP A 324 14.99 -17.05 -2.48
N VAL A 325 14.44 -17.54 -1.36
CA VAL A 325 14.95 -17.18 -0.05
C VAL A 325 15.90 -18.23 0.50
N GLY A 326 16.54 -18.95 -0.35
CA GLY A 326 17.73 -19.64 0.02
C GLY A 326 17.58 -21.10 0.36
N GLY A 327 18.71 -21.68 0.65
CA GLY A 327 18.81 -23.06 0.98
C GLY A 327 18.84 -23.97 -0.23
N GLU A 328 19.12 -25.20 0.05
CA GLU A 328 19.20 -26.21 -0.98
C GLU A 328 17.84 -26.52 -1.60
N ASN A 329 16.77 -26.18 -0.90
CA ASN A 329 15.43 -26.52 -1.35
C ASN A 329 14.77 -25.40 -2.16
N HIS A 330 15.48 -24.32 -2.44
CA HIS A 330 14.99 -23.22 -3.26
C HIS A 330 13.61 -22.76 -2.84
N THR A 331 13.46 -22.44 -1.55
CA THR A 331 12.21 -21.96 -1.02
C THR A 331 11.87 -20.63 -1.66
N ARG A 332 10.63 -20.49 -2.14
CA ARG A 332 10.16 -19.26 -2.73
C ARG A 332 9.18 -18.58 -1.79
N SER A 333 9.35 -17.30 -1.63
CA SER A 333 8.53 -16.55 -0.69
C SER A 333 8.47 -15.09 -1.12
N ASP A 334 7.36 -14.45 -0.84
CA ASP A 334 7.33 -13.00 -0.88
C ASP A 334 8.29 -12.48 0.19
N GLU A 335 8.96 -11.39 -0.12
CA GLU A 335 9.96 -10.84 0.78
C GLU A 335 9.66 -9.38 1.06
N LEU A 336 9.69 -9.05 2.35
CA LEU A 336 9.56 -7.67 2.81
C LEU A 336 10.94 -7.18 3.20
N ARG A 337 11.42 -6.11 2.56
CA ARG A 337 12.72 -5.52 2.89
C ARG A 337 12.51 -4.18 3.56
N ILE A 338 13.15 -4.02 4.70
CA ILE A 338 13.04 -2.79 5.49
C ILE A 338 14.43 -2.21 5.67
N ARG A 339 14.57 -0.92 5.38
CA ARG A 339 15.79 -0.17 5.62
C ARG A 339 15.40 1.07 6.40
N ALA A 340 16.03 1.25 7.55
CA ALA A 340 15.69 2.36 8.42
C ALA A 340 16.93 2.96 9.03
N SER A 341 16.86 4.21 9.40
CA SER A 341 17.96 4.89 10.06
C SER A 341 17.43 5.70 11.23
N ASN A 342 18.28 5.88 12.20
CA ASN A 342 18.04 6.79 13.33
C ASN A 342 16.81 6.40 14.14
N LEU A 343 16.76 5.14 14.59
CA LEU A 343 15.64 4.63 15.36
C LEU A 343 15.91 4.75 16.85
N GLU A 344 14.93 5.28 17.57
CA GLU A 344 14.97 5.34 19.04
C GLU A 344 14.22 4.13 19.58
N LEU A 345 14.94 3.16 20.15
CA LEU A 345 14.33 1.89 20.51
C LEU A 345 13.22 2.03 21.57
N ALA A 346 13.47 2.89 22.56
CA ALA A 346 12.45 3.06 23.60
C ALA A 346 11.14 3.61 23.01
N GLY A 347 11.23 4.40 21.96
CA GLY A 347 10.05 4.94 21.31
C GLY A 347 9.29 3.95 20.47
N LEU A 348 9.88 2.78 20.19
CA LEU A 348 9.21 1.76 19.39
C LEU A 348 8.34 0.82 20.20
N GLU A 349 8.26 1.01 21.51
CA GLU A 349 7.52 0.07 22.37
C GLU A 349 6.06 -0.08 21.94
N ALA A 350 5.46 0.97 21.39
CA ALA A 350 4.09 0.90 20.91
C ALA A 350 3.93 -0.10 19.76
N LEU A 351 5.01 -0.38 19.05
CA LEU A 351 4.97 -1.32 17.92
C LEU A 351 5.31 -2.76 18.33
N ARG A 352 5.70 -2.98 19.58
CA ARG A 352 6.09 -4.31 20.02
C ARG A 352 4.96 -5.34 19.87
N PRO A 353 3.70 -5.01 20.23
CA PRO A 353 2.65 -6.01 20.02
C PRO A 353 2.47 -6.40 18.56
N LEU A 354 2.70 -5.47 17.62
CA LEU A 354 2.63 -5.78 16.20
C LEU A 354 3.78 -6.67 15.77
N ALA A 355 4.98 -6.40 16.29
CA ALA A 355 6.13 -7.26 15.98
C ALA A 355 5.92 -8.66 16.52
N ALA A 356 5.26 -8.79 17.67
CA ALA A 356 4.94 -10.10 18.23
C ALA A 356 3.97 -10.88 17.35
N LYS A 357 3.09 -10.20 16.64
CA LYS A 357 2.19 -10.87 15.69
C LYS A 357 2.97 -11.43 14.50
N LEU A 358 4.00 -10.71 14.06
CA LEU A 358 4.86 -11.21 12.99
C LEU A 358 5.75 -12.34 13.45
N SER A 359 6.31 -12.24 14.63
CA SER A 359 7.21 -13.24 15.19
C SER A 359 7.04 -13.28 16.70
N PRO A 360 6.40 -14.32 17.24
CA PRO A 360 6.24 -14.41 18.70
C PRO A 360 7.59 -14.43 19.44
N VAL A 361 8.62 -15.03 18.85
CA VAL A 361 9.94 -15.05 19.46
C VAL A 361 10.50 -13.65 19.56
N LEU A 362 10.37 -12.86 18.51
CA LEU A 362 10.84 -11.48 18.53
C LEU A 362 10.11 -10.68 19.60
N GLY A 363 8.81 -10.85 19.71
CA GLY A 363 8.06 -10.16 20.75
C GLY A 363 8.50 -10.56 22.15
N GLU A 364 8.78 -11.83 22.36
CA GLU A 364 9.24 -12.31 23.65
C GLU A 364 10.60 -11.71 24.01
N ILE A 365 11.54 -11.71 23.05
CA ILE A 365 12.87 -11.15 23.31
C ILE A 365 12.76 -9.67 23.59
N TRP A 366 11.97 -8.97 22.83
CA TRP A 366 11.79 -7.53 22.99
C TRP A 366 11.23 -7.22 24.39
N GLN A 367 10.17 -7.94 24.77
CA GLN A 367 9.56 -7.68 26.07
C GLN A 367 10.51 -8.01 27.22
N ALA A 368 11.28 -9.08 27.10
CA ALA A 368 12.18 -9.50 28.16
C ALA A 368 13.38 -8.56 28.29
N THR A 369 13.95 -8.11 27.18
CA THR A 369 15.16 -7.30 27.21
C THR A 369 14.88 -5.82 27.33
N GLN A 370 13.70 -5.35 26.98
CA GLN A 370 13.34 -3.94 27.04
C GLN A 370 14.45 -3.03 26.50
N PRO A 371 14.81 -3.20 25.22
CA PRO A 371 15.97 -2.50 24.69
C PRO A 371 15.72 -1.00 24.61
N SER A 372 16.78 -0.24 24.80
CA SER A 372 16.74 1.22 24.69
C SER A 372 18.03 1.68 24.03
N GLY A 373 18.01 2.90 23.54
CA GLY A 373 19.15 3.46 22.84
C GLY A 373 18.81 3.71 21.40
N LYS A 374 19.82 3.96 20.59
CA LYS A 374 19.65 4.42 19.25
C LYS A 374 20.24 3.42 18.26
N ILE A 375 19.42 3.01 17.29
CA ILE A 375 19.91 2.23 16.17
C ILE A 375 20.16 3.18 15.02
N ALA A 376 21.42 3.27 14.60
CA ALA A 376 21.80 4.19 13.54
C ALA A 376 21.31 3.68 12.19
N THR A 377 21.50 2.39 11.90
CA THR A 377 21.02 1.79 10.68
C THR A 377 20.42 0.43 10.98
N LEU A 378 19.38 0.08 10.21
CA LEU A 378 18.72 -1.21 10.33
C LEU A 378 18.32 -1.69 8.97
N ALA A 379 18.61 -2.96 8.67
CA ALA A 379 18.18 -3.62 7.47
C ALA A 379 17.57 -4.97 7.85
N LEU A 380 16.37 -5.21 7.35
CA LEU A 380 15.67 -6.48 7.56
C LEU A 380 15.21 -7.01 6.21
N ASP A 381 15.47 -8.29 5.96
CA ASP A 381 14.93 -8.99 4.80
C ASP A 381 14.08 -10.13 5.34
N ILE A 382 12.77 -10.00 5.22
CA ILE A 382 11.83 -10.90 5.88
C ILE A 382 11.08 -11.71 4.83
N PRO A 383 11.38 -13.01 4.70
CA PRO A 383 10.54 -13.87 3.85
C PRO A 383 9.22 -14.11 4.57
N LEU A 384 8.12 -13.68 3.93
CA LEU A 384 6.84 -13.68 4.63
C LEU A 384 6.28 -15.07 4.86
N GLN A 385 6.65 -16.05 4.02
CA GLN A 385 6.23 -17.44 4.20
C GLN A 385 7.28 -18.28 4.92
N ALA A 386 8.37 -17.67 5.37
CA ALA A 386 9.42 -18.38 6.10
C ALA A 386 10.15 -17.36 6.99
N THR A 387 9.42 -16.79 7.95
CA THR A 387 9.96 -15.69 8.73
C THR A 387 11.14 -16.09 9.61
N GLU A 388 11.31 -17.38 9.87
CA GLU A 388 12.49 -17.84 10.62
C GLU A 388 13.78 -17.65 9.84
N LYS A 389 13.70 -17.40 8.54
CA LYS A 389 14.88 -17.17 7.71
C LYS A 389 15.17 -15.69 7.51
N THR A 390 14.59 -14.84 8.35
CA THR A 390 14.82 -13.40 8.24
C THR A 390 16.30 -13.08 8.41
N ARG A 391 16.81 -12.25 7.52
CA ARG A 391 18.17 -11.73 7.63
C ARG A 391 18.12 -10.31 8.12
N PHE A 392 19.08 -9.97 8.98
CA PHE A 392 19.10 -8.64 9.57
C PHE A 392 20.52 -8.09 9.62
N GLN A 393 20.58 -6.79 9.64
CA GLN A 393 21.82 -6.05 9.82
C GLN A 393 21.48 -4.77 10.57
N ALA A 394 22.31 -4.42 11.53
CA ALA A 394 22.08 -3.22 12.33
C ALA A 394 23.39 -2.64 12.82
N SER A 395 23.37 -1.35 13.07
CA SER A 395 24.46 -0.67 13.79
C SER A 395 23.84 0.24 14.82
N TRP A 396 24.50 0.35 15.97
CA TRP A 396 23.91 1.09 17.08
C TRP A 396 24.97 1.75 17.93
N GLU A 397 24.51 2.71 18.73
CA GLU A 397 25.33 3.41 19.69
C GLU A 397 24.61 3.47 21.04
N ASN A 398 25.35 3.17 22.10
CA ASN A 398 24.88 3.32 23.49
C ASN A 398 23.57 2.58 23.74
N LEU A 399 23.49 1.35 23.27
CA LEU A 399 22.33 0.51 23.54
C LEU A 399 22.36 -0.04 24.96
N ALA A 400 21.18 -0.30 25.49
CA ALA A 400 21.01 -0.99 26.76
C ALA A 400 19.90 -2.02 26.61
N TRP A 401 20.09 -3.17 27.25
CA TRP A 401 19.05 -4.20 27.31
C TRP A 401 19.22 -5.01 28.56
N LYS A 402 18.15 -5.63 29.03
CA LYS A 402 18.18 -6.44 30.22
C LYS A 402 18.60 -7.87 29.88
N GLN A 403 19.13 -8.56 30.86
CA GLN A 403 19.53 -9.96 30.70
C GLN A 403 18.35 -10.81 30.25
N TRP A 404 18.61 -11.69 29.31
CA TRP A 404 17.61 -12.64 28.83
C TRP A 404 18.25 -14.00 28.72
N LYS A 405 17.79 -14.94 29.57
CA LYS A 405 18.36 -16.27 29.62
C LYS A 405 19.87 -16.17 29.82
N LEU A 406 20.66 -16.73 28.90
CA LEU A 406 22.11 -16.70 29.03
C LEU A 406 22.75 -15.47 28.39
N LEU A 407 21.97 -14.61 27.78
CA LEU A 407 22.50 -13.39 27.21
C LEU A 407 22.65 -12.35 28.31
N PRO A 408 23.87 -11.88 28.60
CA PRO A 408 24.01 -10.84 29.61
C PRO A 408 23.36 -9.54 29.18
N GLY A 409 22.98 -8.76 30.16
CA GLY A 409 22.48 -7.43 29.89
C GLY A 409 23.59 -6.51 29.45
N ALA A 410 23.23 -5.30 29.06
CA ALA A 410 24.19 -4.32 28.59
C ALA A 410 23.70 -2.92 28.88
N GLU A 411 24.65 -2.03 29.13
CA GLU A 411 24.42 -0.57 29.22
C GLU A 411 25.56 0.14 28.53
N HIS A 412 25.24 1.03 27.63
CA HIS A 412 26.21 1.81 26.86
C HIS A 412 27.07 0.93 25.96
N PHE A 413 26.43 0.00 25.29
CA PHE A 413 27.07 -0.85 24.31
C PHE A 413 26.83 -0.29 22.90
N SER A 414 27.91 -0.26 22.11
CA SER A 414 27.82 0.12 20.70
C SER A 414 28.25 -1.06 19.86
N GLY A 415 27.83 -1.09 18.59
CA GLY A 415 28.22 -2.22 17.78
C GLY A 415 27.51 -2.34 16.47
N THR A 416 27.74 -3.49 15.84
CA THR A 416 27.09 -3.88 14.59
C THR A 416 26.67 -5.33 14.69
N LEU A 417 25.68 -5.68 13.90
CA LEU A 417 25.08 -7.00 13.89
C LEU A 417 24.71 -7.36 12.46
N ALA A 418 24.98 -8.60 12.06
CA ALA A 418 24.58 -9.08 10.75
C ALA A 418 24.36 -10.57 10.80
N GLY A 419 23.29 -11.04 10.17
CA GLY A 419 23.03 -12.45 10.08
C GLY A 419 21.56 -12.78 10.12
N SER A 420 21.28 -13.95 10.72
CA SER A 420 19.93 -14.44 10.93
C SER A 420 19.88 -15.11 12.29
N VAL A 421 18.70 -15.66 12.65
CA VAL A 421 18.62 -16.42 13.88
C VAL A 421 19.54 -17.65 13.83
N GLU A 422 19.76 -18.19 12.64
CA GLU A 422 20.55 -19.41 12.49
C GLU A 422 22.05 -19.15 12.47
N ASP A 423 22.47 -18.01 11.92
CA ASP A 423 23.90 -17.71 11.87
C ASP A 423 24.09 -16.21 11.78
N GLY A 424 25.15 -15.75 12.41
CA GLY A 424 25.43 -14.34 12.34
C GLY A 424 26.64 -13.94 13.16
N GLN A 425 26.88 -12.64 13.15
CA GLN A 425 28.03 -12.06 13.83
C GLN A 425 27.64 -10.73 14.42
N MET A 426 28.14 -10.48 15.63
CA MET A 426 27.94 -9.21 16.31
C MET A 426 29.28 -8.71 16.79
N LYS A 427 29.60 -7.46 16.46
CA LYS A 427 30.78 -6.78 16.98
C LYS A 427 30.33 -5.75 17.99
N VAL A 428 30.90 -5.80 19.17
CA VAL A 428 30.49 -4.95 20.28
C VAL A 428 31.67 -4.10 20.71
N ALA A 429 31.40 -2.82 20.95
CA ALA A 429 32.37 -1.90 21.56
C ALA A 429 31.72 -1.32 22.79
N MET A 430 32.52 -1.24 23.84
CA MET A 430 32.06 -0.76 25.14
C MET A 430 32.95 0.35 25.62
N GLN A 431 32.34 1.40 26.17
CA GLN A 431 33.07 2.49 26.73
C GLN A 431 32.26 3.05 27.89
N GLN A 432 32.84 3.02 29.09
CA GLN A 432 32.13 3.40 30.31
C GLN A 432 30.81 2.67 30.41
N ALA A 433 30.88 1.34 30.24
CA ALA A 433 29.70 0.52 30.05
C ALA A 433 29.44 -0.37 31.27
N LYS A 434 28.29 -0.97 31.34
CA LYS A 434 27.96 -1.96 32.37
C LYS A 434 27.40 -3.21 31.73
N MET A 435 27.69 -4.35 32.30
CA MET A 435 27.19 -5.63 31.83
C MET A 435 26.51 -6.36 33.00
N PRO A 436 25.21 -6.19 33.17
CA PRO A 436 24.49 -6.95 34.18
C PRO A 436 24.39 -8.41 33.78
N TYR A 437 24.80 -9.30 34.66
CA TYR A 437 24.70 -10.75 34.41
C TYR A 437 24.53 -11.44 35.74
N GLU A 438 23.30 -11.48 36.20
CA GLU A 438 23.00 -11.90 37.56
C GLU A 438 23.38 -13.35 37.82
N THR A 439 23.42 -14.17 36.77
CA THR A 439 23.86 -15.57 36.94
C THR A 439 25.33 -15.68 37.27
N VAL A 440 26.12 -14.65 36.99
CA VAL A 440 27.58 -14.68 37.18
C VAL A 440 28.04 -13.63 38.20
N PHE A 441 27.47 -12.42 38.10
CA PHE A 441 27.92 -11.30 38.91
C PHE A 441 26.84 -10.84 39.88
N ARG A 442 27.21 -10.54 41.10
CA ARG A 442 26.27 -9.98 42.10
C ARG A 442 25.82 -8.58 41.70
N ALA A 443 26.73 -7.82 41.13
CA ALA A 443 26.44 -6.48 40.64
C ALA A 443 26.89 -6.40 39.18
N PRO A 444 26.37 -5.44 38.41
CA PRO A 444 26.82 -5.32 37.02
C PRO A 444 28.32 -5.11 36.93
N LEU A 445 28.94 -5.80 35.97
CA LEU A 445 30.36 -5.61 35.72
C LEU A 445 30.56 -4.22 35.11
N GLU A 446 31.40 -3.42 35.70
CA GLU A 446 31.69 -2.10 35.20
C GLU A 446 32.89 -2.16 34.26
N ILE A 447 32.69 -1.71 33.03
CA ILE A 447 33.68 -1.82 31.97
C ILE A 447 34.17 -0.43 31.59
N GLU A 448 35.48 -0.19 31.72
CA GLU A 448 36.05 1.06 31.26
C GLU A 448 36.06 1.14 29.74
N ASN A 449 36.56 0.10 29.09
CA ASN A 449 36.49 -0.03 27.66
C ASN A 449 36.62 -1.49 27.29
N GLY A 450 36.14 -1.83 26.09
CA GLY A 450 36.22 -3.21 25.63
C GLY A 450 35.75 -3.38 24.23
N VAL A 451 36.17 -4.47 23.60
CA VAL A 451 35.67 -4.91 22.30
C VAL A 451 35.49 -6.41 22.37
N ALA A 452 34.57 -6.89 21.54
CA ALA A 452 34.34 -8.33 21.41
C ALA A 452 33.64 -8.59 20.09
N THR A 453 33.92 -9.76 19.52
CA THR A 453 33.22 -10.24 18.33
C THR A 453 32.54 -11.55 18.71
N LEU A 454 31.24 -11.58 18.52
CA LEU A 454 30.43 -12.76 18.83
C LEU A 454 29.89 -13.32 17.51
N SER A 455 29.93 -14.65 17.39
CA SER A 455 29.38 -15.33 16.24
C SER A 455 28.49 -16.47 16.73
N TRP A 456 27.41 -16.72 16.04
CA TRP A 456 26.52 -17.81 16.41
C TRP A 456 26.18 -18.63 15.18
N LEU A 457 25.90 -19.91 15.44
CA LEU A 457 25.51 -20.85 14.41
C LEU A 457 24.54 -21.85 15.01
N LYS A 458 23.39 -21.99 14.36
CA LYS A 458 22.39 -22.97 14.73
C LYS A 458 22.29 -23.99 13.61
N ASN A 459 22.40 -25.25 13.94
CA ASN A 459 22.29 -26.31 12.95
C ASN A 459 21.57 -27.50 13.57
N GLU A 460 21.58 -28.64 12.89
CA GLU A 460 20.90 -29.82 13.37
C GLU A 460 21.46 -30.29 14.70
N ASN A 461 22.71 -30.02 14.99
CA ASN A 461 23.37 -30.46 16.20
C ASN A 461 23.18 -29.48 17.36
N GLY A 462 22.57 -28.32 17.11
CA GLY A 462 22.32 -27.41 18.19
C GLY A 462 22.81 -25.99 17.88
N PHE A 463 22.99 -25.22 18.96
CA PHE A 463 23.36 -23.83 18.87
C PHE A 463 24.78 -23.63 19.39
N GLN A 464 25.57 -22.90 18.64
CA GLN A 464 26.96 -22.60 19.04
C GLN A 464 27.16 -21.10 19.03
N LEU A 465 27.76 -20.59 20.12
CA LEU A 465 28.09 -19.19 20.24
C LEU A 465 29.58 -19.07 20.47
N ASP A 466 30.28 -18.34 19.61
CA ASP A 466 31.71 -18.11 19.71
C ASP A 466 31.97 -16.65 20.00
N GLY A 467 32.87 -16.40 20.93
CA GLY A 467 33.41 -15.08 21.14
C GLY A 467 34.86 -15.03 20.73
N ARG A 468 35.23 -13.97 20.01
CA ARG A 468 36.60 -13.80 19.54
C ARG A 468 37.06 -12.36 19.81
N ASP A 469 38.38 -12.23 19.90
CA ASP A 469 39.01 -10.94 20.04
C ASP A 469 38.39 -10.14 21.19
N ILE A 470 38.09 -10.85 22.27
CA ILE A 470 37.53 -10.23 23.45
C ILE A 470 38.66 -9.55 24.20
N ASP A 471 38.51 -8.25 24.42
CA ASP A 471 39.47 -7.44 25.15
C ASP A 471 38.68 -6.45 25.98
N VAL A 472 38.48 -6.78 27.24
CA VAL A 472 37.63 -6.02 28.13
C VAL A 472 38.42 -5.56 29.33
N LYS A 473 38.50 -4.26 29.53
CA LYS A 473 39.16 -3.68 30.68
C LYS A 473 38.12 -3.17 31.65
N ALA A 474 37.98 -3.86 32.76
CA ALA A 474 37.11 -3.44 33.85
C ALA A 474 37.92 -2.77 34.96
N LYS A 475 37.22 -2.32 35.99
CA LYS A 475 37.84 -1.53 37.02
C LYS A 475 38.97 -2.28 37.72
N ALA A 476 38.84 -3.59 37.93
CA ALA A 476 39.84 -4.37 38.63
C ALA A 476 40.35 -5.55 37.80
N VAL A 477 39.93 -5.69 36.56
CA VAL A 477 40.23 -6.87 35.77
C VAL A 477 40.42 -6.47 34.30
N HIS A 478 41.41 -7.10 33.68
CA HIS A 478 41.63 -6.94 32.25
C HIS A 478 41.57 -8.34 31.63
N ALA A 479 40.58 -8.63 30.81
CA ALA A 479 40.37 -9.95 30.23
C ALA A 479 40.55 -9.91 28.72
N ARG A 480 41.27 -10.91 28.23
CA ARG A 480 41.45 -11.11 26.76
C ARG A 480 41.22 -12.57 26.45
N GLY A 481 40.53 -12.83 25.34
CA GLY A 481 40.36 -14.21 24.93
C GLY A 481 39.12 -14.42 24.07
N GLY A 482 38.55 -15.55 24.31
CA GLY A 482 37.36 -15.87 23.54
C GLY A 482 36.45 -16.86 24.28
N UNK A 483 35.12 -17.34 23.74
CA UNK A 483 34.21 -18.07 24.38
C UNK A 483 33.51 -18.92 23.43
N UNK A 484 32.92 -19.86 23.74
CA UNK A 484 32.18 -20.64 23.00
C UNK A 484 31.12 -21.16 23.85
N UNK A 485 30.23 -21.38 23.45
CA UNK A 485 29.21 -21.88 24.14
C UNK A 485 28.55 -22.73 23.20
N UNK A 486 28.31 -23.70 23.47
CA UNK A 486 27.74 -24.59 22.66
C UNK A 486 26.51 -25.05 23.36
N UNK A 487 25.74 -25.10 22.80
CA UNK A 487 24.52 -25.55 23.31
C UNK A 487 24.09 -26.57 22.38
N UNK A 488 24.23 -27.51 22.63
CA UNK A 488 23.86 -28.61 21.85
C UNK A 488 22.37 -28.74 21.81
N UNK A 489 22.12 -29.15 20.95
CA UNK A 489 20.75 -29.34 20.67
C UNK A 489 20.14 -30.51 21.26
N UNK A 490 20.76 -31.10 21.31
CA UNK A 490 20.33 -32.18 22.02
C UNK A 490 20.16 -31.79 23.40
N UNK A 491 20.46 -31.02 23.35
CA UNK A 491 20.37 -30.40 24.47
C UNK A 491 19.11 -30.34 25.14
N UNK A 492 18.45 -30.38 24.46
CA UNK A 492 17.31 -30.42 25.01
C UNK A 492 17.26 -31.39 25.98
N ARG A 493 17.79 -32.24 25.82
CA ARG A 493 17.84 -33.34 26.76
C ARG A 493 18.94 -33.20 27.79
N ARG A 494 19.86 -32.38 27.57
CA ARG A 494 20.96 -32.20 28.50
C ARG A 494 21.26 -30.73 28.71
N ALA A 495 20.50 -30.13 29.59
CA ALA A 495 20.75 -28.74 29.94
C ALA A 495 22.09 -28.51 30.60
N THR A 496 22.74 -29.58 31.01
CA THR A 496 24.04 -29.48 31.67
C THR A 496 25.18 -29.16 30.72
N ASN A 497 24.98 -29.26 29.42
CA ASN A 497 26.06 -29.01 28.50
C ASN A 497 26.05 -27.56 27.97
N ARG A 498 25.30 -26.69 28.57
CA ARG A 498 25.35 -25.28 28.24
C ARG A 498 26.50 -24.66 29.02
N GLY A 499 27.59 -24.52 28.35
CA GLY A 499 28.75 -23.96 29.01
C GLY A 499 29.39 -22.90 28.15
N TRP A 500 29.84 -21.85 28.78
CA TRP A 500 30.68 -20.87 28.16
C TRP A 500 32.12 -21.34 28.23
N VAL A 501 32.78 -21.35 27.09
CA VAL A 501 34.19 -21.71 27.03
C VAL A 501 34.98 -20.43 26.76
N PHE A 502 35.95 -20.18 27.63
CA PHE A 502 36.74 -18.95 27.59
C PHE A 502 38.20 -19.31 27.34
N TRP A 503 38.85 -18.70 26.35
CA TRP A 503 40.25 -18.98 26.11
C TRP A 503 41.05 -17.65 26.04
N PRO A 504 42.23 -17.63 26.64
CA PRO A 504 43.13 -16.46 26.50
C PRO A 504 43.73 -16.38 25.10
N GLU A 505 44.09 -15.16 24.72
CA GLU A 505 44.68 -14.93 23.41
C GLU A 505 45.96 -15.73 23.17
N SER A 506 46.71 -15.99 24.20
CA SER A 506 47.98 -16.68 24.08
C SER A 506 47.86 -18.18 23.93
N VAL A 507 46.67 -18.73 23.99
CA VAL A 507 46.46 -20.18 23.89
C VAL A 507 45.85 -20.51 22.56
N PRO A 508 46.39 -21.46 21.79
CA PRO A 508 45.75 -21.86 20.55
C PRO A 508 44.37 -22.39 20.81
N MET A 509 43.49 -22.16 19.83
CA MET A 509 42.13 -22.66 19.94
C MET A 509 42.11 -24.17 20.11
N MET A 510 41.79 -24.60 21.27
CA MET A 510 41.70 -26.02 21.54
C MET A 510 40.28 -26.51 21.38
N ASP A 511 40.21 -27.84 21.34
CA ASP A 511 38.97 -28.52 21.09
C ASP A 511 37.85 -28.05 22.01
N LEU A 512 36.87 -27.38 21.41
CA LEU A 512 35.73 -26.87 22.16
C LEU A 512 34.90 -27.99 22.82
N ARG A 513 35.16 -29.22 22.45
CA ARG A 513 34.44 -30.35 23.04
C ARG A 513 34.83 -30.64 24.48
N ARG A 514 35.93 -30.08 24.96
CA ARG A 514 36.42 -30.40 26.30
C ARG A 514 36.09 -29.36 27.36
N GLY A 515 35.31 -28.39 27.02
CA GLY A 515 34.77 -27.47 27.97
C GLY A 515 35.78 -26.78 28.87
N ALA A 516 36.35 -25.71 28.39
CA ALA A 516 37.22 -24.94 29.23
C ALA A 516 36.41 -24.15 30.23
N ILE A 517 36.97 -23.93 31.35
CA ILE A 517 36.25 -23.36 32.46
C ILE A 517 36.53 -21.87 32.51
N PHE A 518 35.51 -21.12 32.81
CA PHE A 518 35.62 -19.68 32.99
C PHE A 518 36.58 -19.41 34.18
N ARG A 519 37.69 -18.75 33.91
CA ARG A 519 38.60 -18.34 34.96
C ARG A 519 38.84 -16.86 34.91
N LYS A 520 38.69 -16.25 36.03
CA LYS A 520 39.09 -14.86 36.15
C LYS A 520 40.59 -14.79 36.02
N THR A 521 41.08 -13.89 35.22
CA THR A 521 42.49 -13.54 35.16
C THR A 521 42.74 -12.11 35.57
#